data_19d4d6a2d0a8932b39032eb9adc9c030
#
_entry.id   19d4d6a2d0a8932b39032eb9adc9c030
#
_cell.length_a   1.000
_cell.length_b   1.000
_cell.length_c   1.000
_cell.angle_alpha   90.00
_cell.angle_beta   90.00
_cell.angle_gamma   90.00
#
_symmetry.space_group_name_H-M   'P 1'
#
loop_
_entity.id
_entity.type
_entity.pdbx_description
1 polymer ?
#
loop_
_entity_poly.entity_id
_entity_poly.type
_entity_poly.pdbx_seq_one_letter_code
_entity_poly.pdbx_strand_id
1 'polypeptide(L)'
;MSTIVSIGGSGSNDILAQYPMLTDAFGRLRVSEPFTLFDSSHRFADNNLWSTATAVSGTATFDANEGLINLGVTAASGSEVIRETTKVFSYQPGKSLLVLNTFVMNPAKTGLRQRVGYYGASNGYYLEQNDSAVSFVERSSVSGSLVNNPVAQANWNVDPMDGSGPSGITLDLTKAQILFMDLEWLGVGTVRIGFIIDGNYYVCHRFNHANLITSTYITTASLPLRYEITNTSATASSSRLKQICSTVISEGGYELRGLQQA
;
A
#
# COMPACT_ATOMS: atom_id res chain seq x y z
N MET A 1 -6.32 -7.82 19.37
CA MET A 1 -6.52 -7.22 20.70
C MET A 1 -5.69 -5.96 20.75
N SER A 2 -6.32 -4.79 20.78
CA SER A 2 -5.60 -3.54 21.05
C SER A 2 -5.34 -3.47 22.55
N THR A 3 -4.08 -3.51 22.94
CA THR A 3 -3.69 -3.33 24.33
C THR A 3 -3.79 -1.86 24.66
N ILE A 4 -4.76 -1.47 25.48
CA ILE A 4 -4.84 -0.13 26.05
C ILE A 4 -3.82 -0.09 27.19
N VAL A 5 -2.74 0.67 27.01
CA VAL A 5 -1.81 0.95 28.10
C VAL A 5 -2.33 2.21 28.81
N SER A 6 -2.92 2.05 29.98
CA SER A 6 -3.27 3.17 30.86
C SER A 6 -2.01 3.63 31.60
N ILE A 7 -1.54 4.82 31.33
CA ILE A 7 -0.52 5.48 32.16
C ILE A 7 -1.31 6.26 33.21
N GLY A 8 -1.52 5.64 34.37
CA GLY A 8 -2.44 6.10 35.38
C GLY A 8 -2.03 7.37 36.08
N GLY A 9 -2.95 8.32 36.14
CA GLY A 9 -3.10 9.36 37.11
C GLY A 9 -4.58 9.48 37.43
N SER A 10 -4.96 9.45 38.70
CA SER A 10 -6.34 9.52 39.17
C SER A 10 -6.94 10.90 38.90
N GLY A 11 -7.50 11.11 37.72
CA GLY A 11 -8.20 12.31 37.34
C GLY A 11 -9.10 12.06 36.13
N SER A 12 -10.34 12.42 36.22
CA SER A 12 -11.46 12.09 35.35
C SER A 12 -11.45 12.70 33.94
N ASN A 13 -10.30 13.01 33.34
CA ASN A 13 -10.16 13.51 31.98
C ASN A 13 -8.96 12.87 31.28
N ASP A 14 -9.00 11.56 31.14
CA ASP A 14 -7.94 10.82 30.47
C ASP A 14 -8.08 10.95 28.94
N ILE A 15 -7.57 12.06 28.40
CA ILE A 15 -7.49 12.29 26.94
C ILE A 15 -6.70 11.17 26.27
N LEU A 16 -5.76 10.52 26.97
CA LEU A 16 -4.94 9.43 26.45
C LEU A 16 -5.73 8.12 26.25
N ALA A 17 -6.85 7.93 26.94
CA ALA A 17 -7.71 6.76 26.76
C ALA A 17 -8.50 6.79 25.44
N GLN A 18 -8.55 7.92 24.74
CA GLN A 18 -9.27 8.08 23.48
C GLN A 18 -8.41 7.86 22.23
N TYR A 19 -7.09 7.77 22.38
CA TYR A 19 -6.19 7.55 21.24
C TYR A 19 -5.54 6.17 21.35
N PRO A 20 -5.84 5.25 20.42
CA PRO A 20 -5.16 3.96 20.41
C PRO A 20 -3.67 4.20 20.17
N MET A 21 -2.84 3.79 21.13
CA MET A 21 -1.39 3.86 20.98
C MET A 21 -0.98 2.91 19.85
N LEU A 22 -0.34 3.45 18.83
CA LEU A 22 0.16 2.67 17.71
C LEU A 22 1.39 1.87 18.17
N THR A 23 1.43 0.62 17.81
CA THR A 23 2.57 -0.25 18.02
C THR A 23 3.18 -0.65 16.68
N ASP A 24 4.49 -0.93 16.67
CA ASP A 24 5.14 -1.51 15.50
C ASP A 24 4.66 -2.96 15.27
N ALA A 25 5.18 -3.62 14.23
CA ALA A 25 4.82 -4.99 13.90
C ALA A 25 5.11 -6.01 15.02
N PHE A 26 6.01 -5.68 15.96
CA PHE A 26 6.32 -6.50 17.14
C PHE A 26 5.54 -6.09 18.40
N GLY A 27 4.56 -5.20 18.29
CA GLY A 27 3.77 -4.75 19.44
C GLY A 27 4.47 -3.74 20.35
N ARG A 28 5.62 -3.19 19.95
CA ARG A 28 6.33 -2.14 20.69
C ARG A 28 5.68 -0.79 20.43
N LEU A 29 5.59 0.03 21.47
CA LEU A 29 5.07 1.38 21.36
C LEU A 29 5.90 2.21 20.37
N ARG A 30 5.23 2.86 19.40
CA ARG A 30 5.86 3.76 18.42
C ARG A 30 6.12 5.12 19.06
N VAL A 31 7.30 5.25 19.65
CA VAL A 31 7.78 6.50 20.31
C VAL A 31 9.04 7.06 19.65
N SER A 32 9.38 6.58 18.43
CA SER A 32 10.54 7.06 17.69
C SER A 32 10.18 8.29 16.85
N GLU A 33 11.17 9.13 16.57
CA GLU A 33 11.01 10.23 15.61
C GLU A 33 10.93 9.63 14.19
N PRO A 34 9.78 9.76 13.50
CA PRO A 34 9.66 9.26 12.14
C PRO A 34 10.47 10.14 11.17
N PHE A 35 10.98 9.53 10.11
CA PHE A 35 11.67 10.24 9.03
C PHE A 35 10.96 10.01 7.71
N THR A 36 10.46 11.09 7.09
CA THR A 36 9.81 11.00 5.78
C THR A 36 10.86 10.80 4.69
N LEU A 37 10.83 9.61 4.07
CA LEU A 37 11.71 9.26 2.96
C LEU A 37 11.22 9.83 1.63
N PHE A 38 9.90 10.01 1.52
CA PHE A 38 9.23 10.46 0.32
C PHE A 38 7.85 11.03 0.65
N ASP A 39 7.51 12.11 -0.01
CA ASP A 39 6.15 12.63 -0.11
C ASP A 39 5.89 13.11 -1.53
N SER A 40 4.69 12.88 -2.01
CA SER A 40 4.26 13.30 -3.34
C SER A 40 2.78 13.66 -3.32
N SER A 41 2.50 14.89 -3.72
CA SER A 41 1.16 15.37 -4.01
C SER A 41 1.17 16.11 -5.35
N HIS A 42 0.08 16.03 -6.09
CA HIS A 42 -0.04 16.63 -7.42
C HIS A 42 -0.86 17.92 -7.39
N ARG A 43 -0.63 18.79 -6.40
CA ARG A 43 -1.46 19.99 -6.18
C ARG A 43 -1.43 21.01 -7.32
N PHE A 44 -0.28 21.17 -7.97
CA PHE A 44 -0.09 22.20 -8.98
C PHE A 44 0.36 21.67 -10.33
N ALA A 45 0.99 20.50 -10.36
CA ALA A 45 1.50 19.87 -11.57
C ALA A 45 1.84 18.39 -11.29
N ASP A 46 2.15 17.64 -12.33
CA ASP A 46 2.93 16.41 -12.20
C ASP A 46 4.33 16.79 -11.69
N ASN A 47 4.73 16.24 -10.56
CA ASN A 47 5.94 16.65 -9.83
C ASN A 47 7.23 15.97 -10.32
N ASN A 48 7.18 15.19 -11.40
CA ASN A 48 8.32 14.48 -12.00
C ASN A 48 9.04 13.48 -11.07
N LEU A 49 8.44 13.13 -9.92
CA LEU A 49 8.97 12.10 -9.02
C LEU A 49 8.56 10.70 -9.43
N TRP A 50 7.82 10.58 -10.53
CA TRP A 50 7.23 9.36 -11.04
C TRP A 50 7.65 9.12 -12.49
N SER A 51 7.98 7.88 -12.79
CA SER A 51 8.14 7.35 -14.15
C SER A 51 6.82 6.76 -14.62
N THR A 52 6.48 6.95 -15.87
CA THR A 52 5.25 6.44 -16.47
C THR A 52 5.57 5.62 -17.72
N ALA A 53 5.13 4.38 -17.74
CA ALA A 53 5.13 3.52 -18.92
C ALA A 53 3.68 3.29 -19.38
N THR A 54 3.44 3.34 -20.66
CA THR A 54 2.11 3.15 -21.26
C THR A 54 2.17 2.16 -22.41
N ALA A 55 1.07 1.43 -22.62
CA ALA A 55 0.86 0.58 -23.77
C ALA A 55 -0.58 0.77 -24.32
N VAL A 56 -0.75 0.50 -25.61
CA VAL A 56 -2.05 0.49 -26.32
C VAL A 56 -2.92 1.69 -25.94
N SER A 57 -2.37 2.90 -26.18
CA SER A 57 -3.04 4.18 -25.92
C SER A 57 -3.43 4.44 -24.44
N GLY A 58 -2.71 3.84 -23.50
CA GLY A 58 -2.78 4.25 -22.10
C GLY A 58 -2.25 5.68 -21.91
N THR A 59 -2.79 6.42 -20.95
CA THR A 59 -2.43 7.83 -20.69
C THR A 59 -2.28 8.08 -19.20
N ALA A 60 -1.37 8.99 -18.83
CA ALA A 60 -1.31 9.58 -17.50
C ALA A 60 -1.41 11.10 -17.65
N THR A 61 -2.45 11.71 -17.11
CA THR A 61 -2.74 13.13 -17.29
C THR A 61 -3.00 13.81 -15.96
N PHE A 62 -2.35 14.96 -15.75
CA PHE A 62 -2.62 15.80 -14.60
C PHE A 62 -3.99 16.48 -14.73
N ASP A 63 -4.76 16.43 -13.65
CA ASP A 63 -6.03 17.14 -13.53
C ASP A 63 -5.86 18.28 -12.52
N ALA A 64 -5.85 19.51 -13.02
CA ALA A 64 -5.63 20.70 -12.21
C ALA A 64 -6.79 21.02 -11.26
N ASN A 65 -8.01 20.60 -11.62
CA ASN A 65 -9.19 20.87 -10.79
C ASN A 65 -9.26 19.90 -9.59
N GLU A 66 -8.86 18.65 -9.81
CA GLU A 66 -8.85 17.63 -8.75
C GLU A 66 -7.48 17.52 -8.06
N GLY A 67 -6.41 18.09 -8.62
CA GLY A 67 -5.06 18.04 -8.06
C GLY A 67 -4.47 16.62 -8.01
N LEU A 68 -4.69 15.83 -9.06
CA LEU A 68 -4.31 14.42 -9.12
C LEU A 68 -3.86 14.01 -10.54
N ILE A 69 -3.38 12.77 -10.66
CA ILE A 69 -3.08 12.16 -11.96
C ILE A 69 -4.15 11.13 -12.31
N ASN A 70 -4.76 11.28 -13.47
CA ASN A 70 -5.64 10.28 -14.07
C ASN A 70 -4.82 9.29 -14.89
N LEU A 71 -4.75 8.04 -14.47
CA LEU A 71 -4.20 6.93 -15.24
C LEU A 71 -5.33 6.32 -16.05
N GLY A 72 -5.35 6.60 -17.36
CA GLY A 72 -6.43 6.24 -18.25
C GLY A 72 -6.08 5.09 -19.18
N VAL A 73 -6.98 4.11 -19.32
CA VAL A 73 -6.91 3.05 -20.32
C VAL A 73 -8.12 3.12 -21.24
N THR A 74 -7.91 2.79 -22.52
CA THR A 74 -9.01 2.66 -23.51
C THR A 74 -9.80 1.38 -23.24
N ALA A 75 -10.74 1.03 -24.13
CA ALA A 75 -11.44 -0.27 -24.07
C ALA A 75 -10.63 -1.42 -24.67
N ALA A 76 -9.51 -1.15 -25.32
CA ALA A 76 -8.72 -2.16 -26.04
C ALA A 76 -7.98 -3.09 -25.06
N SER A 77 -7.89 -4.37 -25.41
CA SER A 77 -7.04 -5.34 -24.72
C SER A 77 -5.58 -4.89 -24.72
N GLY A 78 -4.88 -5.07 -23.60
CA GLY A 78 -3.48 -4.66 -23.44
C GLY A 78 -3.29 -3.16 -23.24
N SER A 79 -4.35 -2.34 -23.18
CA SER A 79 -4.22 -0.93 -22.78
C SER A 79 -3.76 -0.88 -21.33
N GLU A 80 -2.64 -0.17 -21.08
CA GLU A 80 -1.95 -0.21 -19.80
C GLU A 80 -1.33 1.13 -19.44
N VAL A 81 -1.34 1.45 -18.16
CA VAL A 81 -0.50 2.48 -17.57
C VAL A 81 0.14 1.93 -16.30
N ILE A 82 1.46 2.01 -16.26
CA ILE A 82 2.27 1.74 -15.07
C ILE A 82 2.92 3.07 -14.67
N ARG A 83 2.68 3.47 -13.43
CA ARG A 83 3.30 4.66 -12.87
C ARG A 83 3.98 4.32 -11.57
N GLU A 84 5.29 4.48 -11.52
CA GLU A 84 6.11 4.15 -10.35
C GLU A 84 7.06 5.28 -9.99
N THR A 85 7.45 5.34 -8.70
CA THR A 85 8.43 6.34 -8.27
C THR A 85 9.78 6.12 -8.95
N THR A 86 10.43 7.22 -9.36
CA THR A 86 11.80 7.19 -9.90
C THR A 86 12.83 6.77 -8.85
N LYS A 87 12.45 6.83 -7.57
CA LYS A 87 13.26 6.45 -6.42
C LYS A 87 12.73 5.15 -5.82
N VAL A 88 13.62 4.23 -5.46
CA VAL A 88 13.35 3.12 -4.53
C VAL A 88 13.72 3.56 -3.12
N PHE A 89 12.97 3.04 -2.13
CA PHE A 89 13.13 3.44 -0.73
C PHE A 89 13.92 2.39 0.01
N SER A 90 15.11 2.78 0.48
CA SER A 90 15.99 1.86 1.21
C SER A 90 15.39 1.50 2.56
N TYR A 91 15.18 0.21 2.77
CA TYR A 91 14.82 -0.34 4.06
C TYR A 91 16.04 -0.42 4.98
N GLN A 92 15.89 -0.03 6.23
CA GLN A 92 16.90 -0.20 7.26
C GLN A 92 16.45 -1.25 8.27
N PRO A 93 17.18 -2.37 8.43
CA PRO A 93 16.83 -3.40 9.41
C PRO A 93 16.64 -2.85 10.83
N GLY A 94 15.60 -3.34 11.51
CA GLY A 94 15.22 -2.87 12.85
C GLY A 94 14.32 -1.61 12.86
N LYS A 95 13.98 -1.08 11.68
CA LYS A 95 13.02 0.01 11.50
C LYS A 95 11.86 -0.50 10.66
N SER A 96 10.68 0.12 10.80
CA SER A 96 9.53 -0.18 9.93
C SER A 96 9.35 0.92 8.88
N LEU A 97 8.79 0.53 7.73
CA LEU A 97 8.33 1.49 6.72
C LEU A 97 6.80 1.57 6.77
N LEU A 98 6.29 2.76 7.00
CA LEU A 98 4.89 3.08 6.79
C LEU A 98 4.72 3.71 5.40
N VAL A 99 3.95 3.05 4.57
CA VAL A 99 3.62 3.49 3.21
C VAL A 99 2.16 3.89 3.17
N LEU A 100 1.87 5.07 2.64
CA LEU A 100 0.50 5.55 2.43
C LEU A 100 0.30 5.88 0.95
N ASN A 101 -0.79 5.37 0.37
CA ASN A 101 -1.20 5.68 -0.99
C ASN A 101 -2.67 6.11 -1.01
N THR A 102 -2.94 7.27 -1.61
CA THR A 102 -4.31 7.78 -1.77
C THR A 102 -4.73 7.67 -3.23
N PHE A 103 -5.90 7.07 -3.47
CA PHE A 103 -6.37 6.76 -4.81
C PHE A 103 -7.90 6.63 -4.87
N VAL A 104 -8.42 6.57 -6.11
CA VAL A 104 -9.78 6.12 -6.43
C VAL A 104 -9.68 5.12 -7.57
N MET A 105 -10.22 3.93 -7.40
CA MET A 105 -10.29 2.94 -8.48
C MET A 105 -11.51 3.16 -9.37
N ASN A 106 -11.39 2.79 -10.63
CA ASN A 106 -12.55 2.66 -11.51
C ASN A 106 -13.47 1.56 -10.97
N PRO A 107 -14.79 1.67 -11.13
CA PRO A 107 -15.68 0.54 -10.87
C PRO A 107 -15.22 -0.74 -11.56
N ALA A 108 -15.38 -1.86 -10.88
CA ALA A 108 -15.00 -3.18 -11.39
C ALA A 108 -15.60 -3.46 -12.77
N LYS A 109 -14.80 -4.03 -13.66
CA LYS A 109 -15.21 -4.44 -15.03
C LYS A 109 -14.49 -5.72 -15.40
N THR A 110 -15.17 -6.59 -16.14
CA THR A 110 -14.52 -7.75 -16.74
C THR A 110 -13.38 -7.29 -17.65
N GLY A 111 -12.21 -7.89 -17.49
CA GLY A 111 -10.99 -7.57 -18.22
C GLY A 111 -10.20 -6.37 -17.68
N LEU A 112 -10.64 -5.73 -16.60
CA LEU A 112 -9.92 -4.62 -15.97
C LEU A 112 -9.19 -5.08 -14.71
N ARG A 113 -7.90 -4.75 -14.62
CA ARG A 113 -7.07 -4.96 -13.43
C ARG A 113 -6.47 -3.64 -12.96
N GLN A 114 -6.56 -3.35 -11.67
CA GLN A 114 -6.02 -2.16 -11.02
C GLN A 114 -5.18 -2.56 -9.82
N ARG A 115 -4.03 -1.93 -9.64
CA ARG A 115 -3.08 -2.22 -8.56
C ARG A 115 -2.52 -0.95 -7.95
N VAL A 116 -2.40 -0.92 -6.63
CA VAL A 116 -1.77 0.18 -5.88
C VAL A 116 -0.98 -0.40 -4.74
N GLY A 117 0.29 0.03 -4.58
CA GLY A 117 1.07 -0.45 -3.45
C GLY A 117 2.55 -0.10 -3.46
N TYR A 118 3.29 -0.87 -2.70
CA TYR A 118 4.74 -0.82 -2.53
C TYR A 118 5.36 -2.06 -3.16
N TYR A 119 5.61 -2.00 -4.45
CA TYR A 119 6.10 -3.14 -5.21
C TYR A 119 6.82 -2.74 -6.49
N GLY A 120 7.77 -3.57 -6.89
CA GLY A 120 8.44 -3.49 -8.17
C GLY A 120 8.05 -4.66 -9.09
N ALA A 121 8.90 -4.91 -10.08
CA ALA A 121 8.70 -6.00 -11.04
C ALA A 121 8.68 -7.38 -10.38
N SER A 122 9.53 -7.59 -9.35
CA SER A 122 9.81 -8.93 -8.80
C SER A 122 9.35 -9.14 -7.36
N ASN A 123 9.17 -8.09 -6.57
CA ASN A 123 8.84 -8.18 -5.15
C ASN A 123 7.87 -7.09 -4.72
N GLY A 124 7.17 -7.30 -3.62
CA GLY A 124 6.43 -6.29 -2.90
C GLY A 124 4.99 -6.67 -2.54
N TYR A 125 4.24 -5.67 -2.13
CA TYR A 125 2.86 -5.80 -1.69
C TYR A 125 1.96 -4.78 -2.37
N TYR A 126 0.77 -5.20 -2.75
CA TYR A 126 -0.21 -4.31 -3.37
C TYR A 126 -1.64 -4.77 -3.13
N LEU A 127 -2.54 -3.80 -3.16
CA LEU A 127 -3.96 -4.03 -3.36
C LEU A 127 -4.21 -4.27 -4.85
N GLU A 128 -4.93 -5.31 -5.18
CA GLU A 128 -5.37 -5.61 -6.54
C GLU A 128 -6.90 -5.67 -6.59
N GLN A 129 -7.48 -5.01 -7.58
CA GLN A 129 -8.81 -5.31 -8.08
C GLN A 129 -8.64 -5.89 -9.49
N ASN A 130 -9.01 -7.15 -9.65
CA ASN A 130 -8.99 -7.86 -10.93
C ASN A 130 -10.39 -8.37 -11.25
N ASP A 131 -10.97 -7.84 -12.32
CA ASP A 131 -12.41 -7.96 -12.53
C ASP A 131 -13.19 -7.43 -11.30
N SER A 132 -14.00 -8.26 -10.66
CA SER A 132 -14.70 -7.95 -9.41
C SER A 132 -13.96 -8.43 -8.14
N ALA A 133 -12.89 -9.20 -8.30
CA ALA A 133 -12.16 -9.75 -7.17
C ALA A 133 -11.19 -8.70 -6.58
N VAL A 134 -11.25 -8.53 -5.26
CA VAL A 134 -10.33 -7.67 -4.50
C VAL A 134 -9.42 -8.56 -3.67
N SER A 135 -8.11 -8.28 -3.72
CA SER A 135 -7.10 -9.05 -2.99
C SER A 135 -5.96 -8.16 -2.51
N PHE A 136 -5.36 -8.51 -1.40
CA PHE A 136 -3.98 -8.12 -1.11
C PHE A 136 -3.05 -9.17 -1.67
N VAL A 137 -1.99 -8.74 -2.31
CA VAL A 137 -1.06 -9.65 -3.00
C VAL A 137 0.34 -9.44 -2.46
N GLU A 138 0.98 -10.55 -2.06
CA GLU A 138 2.41 -10.64 -1.86
C GLU A 138 3.05 -11.11 -3.18
N ARG A 139 3.95 -10.30 -3.71
CA ARG A 139 4.76 -10.64 -4.89
C ARG A 139 6.16 -11.01 -4.44
N SER A 140 6.66 -12.14 -4.88
CA SER A 140 7.99 -12.64 -4.50
C SER A 140 8.68 -13.34 -5.66
N SER A 141 10.00 -13.18 -5.72
CA SER A 141 10.88 -13.96 -6.63
C SER A 141 11.88 -14.84 -5.87
N VAL A 142 11.66 -15.10 -4.60
CA VAL A 142 12.55 -15.93 -3.74
C VAL A 142 12.72 -17.34 -4.28
N SER A 143 11.71 -17.90 -4.95
CA SER A 143 11.80 -19.23 -5.59
C SER A 143 12.63 -19.26 -6.87
N GLY A 144 13.20 -18.14 -7.32
CA GLY A 144 13.85 -17.98 -8.63
C GLY A 144 12.88 -17.68 -9.77
N SER A 145 11.59 -17.67 -9.50
CA SER A 145 10.52 -17.30 -10.44
C SER A 145 9.57 -16.32 -9.80
N LEU A 146 8.92 -15.48 -10.61
CA LEU A 146 7.92 -14.54 -10.11
C LEU A 146 6.67 -15.29 -9.65
N VAL A 147 6.32 -15.13 -8.38
CA VAL A 147 5.11 -15.67 -7.77
C VAL A 147 4.28 -14.52 -7.21
N ASN A 148 2.98 -14.53 -7.47
CA ASN A 148 2.01 -13.64 -6.83
C ASN A 148 1.11 -14.51 -5.94
N ASN A 149 1.06 -14.19 -4.67
CA ASN A 149 0.24 -14.87 -3.66
C ASN A 149 -0.94 -13.96 -3.28
N PRO A 150 -2.08 -14.03 -3.98
CA PRO A 150 -3.25 -13.21 -3.65
C PRO A 150 -3.98 -13.78 -2.43
N VAL A 151 -4.38 -12.89 -1.54
CA VAL A 151 -5.33 -13.18 -0.45
C VAL A 151 -6.60 -12.40 -0.74
N ALA A 152 -7.65 -13.11 -1.14
CA ALA A 152 -8.94 -12.51 -1.44
C ALA A 152 -9.54 -11.80 -0.22
N GLN A 153 -10.31 -10.75 -0.43
CA GLN A 153 -10.91 -9.91 0.61
C GLN A 153 -11.64 -10.73 1.69
N ALA A 154 -12.40 -11.74 1.30
CA ALA A 154 -13.11 -12.62 2.23
C ALA A 154 -12.17 -13.43 3.17
N ASN A 155 -10.88 -13.54 2.84
CA ASN A 155 -9.86 -14.25 3.60
C ASN A 155 -8.89 -13.31 4.34
N TRP A 156 -9.16 -12.01 4.37
CA TRP A 156 -8.36 -11.09 5.19
C TRP A 156 -8.52 -11.46 6.67
N ASN A 157 -7.41 -11.67 7.33
CA ASN A 157 -7.38 -12.36 8.63
C ASN A 157 -7.61 -11.46 9.85
N VAL A 158 -7.85 -10.15 9.64
CA VAL A 158 -8.18 -9.19 10.71
C VAL A 158 -9.54 -8.57 10.49
N ASP A 159 -9.76 -7.96 9.32
CA ASP A 159 -11.03 -7.33 8.96
C ASP A 159 -11.24 -7.42 7.44
N PRO A 160 -12.21 -8.19 6.95
CA PRO A 160 -12.48 -8.29 5.52
C PRO A 160 -13.07 -7.00 4.93
N MET A 161 -13.52 -6.05 5.76
CA MET A 161 -14.18 -4.81 5.33
C MET A 161 -15.30 -5.04 4.30
N ASP A 162 -16.09 -6.06 4.53
CA ASP A 162 -17.30 -6.42 3.75
C ASP A 162 -18.59 -6.15 4.53
N GLY A 163 -18.49 -5.43 5.64
CA GLY A 163 -19.57 -5.15 6.58
C GLY A 163 -19.74 -6.20 7.67
N SER A 164 -19.11 -7.38 7.54
CA SER A 164 -19.21 -8.47 8.53
C SER A 164 -18.05 -8.49 9.52
N GLY A 165 -16.97 -7.78 9.23
CA GLY A 165 -15.77 -7.72 10.05
C GLY A 165 -15.91 -6.84 11.30
N PRO A 166 -14.87 -6.79 12.16
CA PRO A 166 -14.91 -6.05 13.43
C PRO A 166 -15.20 -4.55 13.31
N SER A 167 -14.83 -3.92 12.19
CA SER A 167 -15.13 -2.50 11.96
C SER A 167 -16.58 -2.22 11.56
N GLY A 168 -17.27 -3.22 11.00
CA GLY A 168 -18.58 -3.06 10.38
C GLY A 168 -18.55 -2.23 9.08
N ILE A 169 -17.37 -1.89 8.57
CA ILE A 169 -17.21 -1.06 7.36
C ILE A 169 -17.29 -1.93 6.13
N THR A 170 -18.00 -1.45 5.10
CA THR A 170 -17.97 -2.02 3.75
C THR A 170 -17.07 -1.15 2.87
N LEU A 171 -16.00 -1.72 2.36
CA LEU A 171 -15.02 -1.03 1.52
C LEU A 171 -15.60 -0.77 0.13
N ASP A 172 -15.54 0.49 -0.30
CA ASP A 172 -15.91 0.92 -1.66
C ASP A 172 -14.68 1.56 -2.34
N LEU A 173 -14.00 0.81 -3.19
CA LEU A 173 -12.81 1.27 -3.92
C LEU A 173 -13.12 2.33 -4.98
N THR A 174 -14.39 2.58 -5.28
CA THR A 174 -14.81 3.66 -6.18
C THR A 174 -14.85 5.03 -5.48
N LYS A 175 -14.62 5.04 -4.17
CA LYS A 175 -14.43 6.24 -3.34
C LYS A 175 -12.95 6.45 -3.06
N ALA A 176 -12.60 7.65 -2.63
CA ALA A 176 -11.22 7.95 -2.23
C ALA A 176 -10.82 7.10 -1.02
N GLN A 177 -9.72 6.38 -1.15
CA GLN A 177 -9.16 5.51 -0.11
C GLN A 177 -7.74 5.93 0.24
N ILE A 178 -7.39 5.77 1.51
CA ILE A 178 -6.02 5.84 1.97
C ILE A 178 -5.60 4.42 2.35
N LEU A 179 -4.86 3.76 1.47
CA LEU A 179 -4.25 2.47 1.73
C LEU A 179 -2.98 2.68 2.54
N PHE A 180 -2.83 1.97 3.65
CA PHE A 180 -1.55 1.90 4.35
C PHE A 180 -0.95 0.51 4.27
N MET A 181 0.37 0.47 4.25
CA MET A 181 1.18 -0.73 4.39
C MET A 181 2.26 -0.45 5.42
N ASP A 182 2.33 -1.28 6.42
CA ASP A 182 3.32 -1.20 7.47
C ASP A 182 4.20 -2.44 7.38
N LEU A 183 5.44 -2.20 6.98
CA LEU A 183 6.37 -3.25 6.59
C LEU A 183 7.54 -3.29 7.55
N GLU A 184 7.72 -4.41 8.22
CA GLU A 184 8.94 -4.74 8.93
C GLU A 184 9.57 -5.99 8.29
N TRP A 185 10.61 -5.78 7.49
CA TRP A 185 11.12 -6.87 6.67
C TRP A 185 11.95 -7.87 7.49
N LEU A 186 13.15 -7.52 7.93
CA LEU A 186 14.13 -8.46 8.55
C LEU A 186 14.16 -9.85 7.90
N GLY A 187 13.72 -9.95 6.63
CA GLY A 187 13.61 -11.19 5.87
C GLY A 187 12.37 -12.02 6.17
N VAL A 188 11.83 -11.98 7.37
CA VAL A 188 10.73 -12.84 7.86
C VAL A 188 9.70 -12.06 8.71
N GLY A 189 9.78 -10.75 8.74
CA GLY A 189 8.87 -9.92 9.52
C GLY A 189 7.43 -9.92 9.01
N THR A 190 6.55 -9.29 9.76
CA THR A 190 5.12 -9.18 9.42
C THR A 190 4.87 -7.94 8.57
N VAL A 191 4.00 -8.07 7.58
CA VAL A 191 3.45 -6.93 6.83
C VAL A 191 1.98 -6.77 7.19
N ARG A 192 1.59 -5.55 7.61
CA ARG A 192 0.21 -5.19 7.91
C ARG A 192 -0.31 -4.29 6.80
N ILE A 193 -1.47 -4.61 6.26
CA ILE A 193 -2.11 -3.83 5.20
C ILE A 193 -3.55 -3.51 5.62
N GLY A 194 -4.00 -2.31 5.30
CA GLY A 194 -5.35 -1.87 5.59
C GLY A 194 -5.63 -0.46 5.10
N PHE A 195 -6.66 0.15 5.65
CA PHE A 195 -7.12 1.47 5.23
C PHE A 195 -7.19 2.44 6.40
N ILE A 196 -7.05 3.73 6.10
CA ILE A 196 -7.28 4.81 7.05
C ILE A 196 -8.60 5.47 6.69
N ILE A 197 -9.56 5.41 7.61
CA ILE A 197 -10.89 5.98 7.45
C ILE A 197 -11.18 6.83 8.70
N ASP A 198 -11.58 8.07 8.50
CA ASP A 198 -11.87 9.02 9.58
C ASP A 198 -10.74 9.14 10.62
N GLY A 199 -9.48 9.10 10.14
CA GLY A 199 -8.29 9.20 10.97
C GLY A 199 -7.92 7.93 11.74
N ASN A 200 -8.69 6.85 11.62
CA ASN A 200 -8.43 5.57 12.28
C ASN A 200 -7.78 4.58 11.32
N TYR A 201 -6.80 3.82 11.84
CA TYR A 201 -6.12 2.75 11.11
C TYR A 201 -6.89 1.44 11.27
N TYR A 202 -7.45 0.92 10.19
CA TYR A 202 -8.12 -0.38 10.13
C TYR A 202 -7.19 -1.39 9.45
N VAL A 203 -6.50 -2.22 10.24
CA VAL A 203 -5.72 -3.35 9.71
C VAL A 203 -6.68 -4.38 9.16
N CYS A 204 -6.55 -4.70 7.89
CA CYS A 204 -7.41 -5.69 7.23
C CYS A 204 -6.74 -7.07 7.19
N HIS A 205 -5.44 -7.10 6.86
CA HIS A 205 -4.71 -8.34 6.73
C HIS A 205 -3.29 -8.22 7.27
N ARG A 206 -2.76 -9.36 7.77
CA ARG A 206 -1.37 -9.52 8.19
C ARG A 206 -0.78 -10.69 7.43
N PHE A 207 0.30 -10.42 6.69
CA PHE A 207 1.17 -11.46 6.15
C PHE A 207 2.20 -11.78 7.23
N ASN A 208 2.14 -12.99 7.77
CA ASN A 208 3.02 -13.47 8.83
C ASN A 208 3.99 -14.49 8.24
N HIS A 209 5.27 -14.38 8.55
CA HIS A 209 6.32 -15.20 7.95
C HIS A 209 7.19 -15.89 8.99
N ALA A 210 7.51 -15.21 10.11
CA ALA A 210 8.36 -15.77 11.16
C ALA A 210 7.78 -17.06 11.73
N ASN A 211 8.61 -18.09 11.87
CA ASN A 211 8.24 -19.44 12.29
C ASN A 211 7.30 -20.19 11.32
N LEU A 212 7.14 -19.68 10.08
CA LEU A 212 6.29 -20.30 9.06
C LEU A 212 7.06 -20.65 7.80
N ILE A 213 8.08 -19.85 7.44
CA ILE A 213 8.87 -20.04 6.22
C ILE A 213 10.33 -20.36 6.56
N THR A 214 11.06 -20.94 5.61
CA THR A 214 12.46 -21.36 5.76
C THR A 214 13.46 -20.44 5.04
N SER A 215 12.98 -19.36 4.41
CA SER A 215 13.78 -18.35 3.69
C SER A 215 13.18 -16.97 3.90
N THR A 216 13.68 -15.95 3.23
CA THR A 216 13.03 -14.64 3.21
C THR A 216 11.73 -14.71 2.39
N TYR A 217 10.74 -13.87 2.71
CA TYR A 217 9.48 -13.83 1.95
C TYR A 217 9.60 -13.03 0.64
N ILE A 218 10.47 -12.01 0.60
CA ILE A 218 10.84 -11.27 -0.61
C ILE A 218 12.35 -11.07 -0.64
N THR A 219 12.95 -10.96 -1.83
CA THR A 219 14.39 -10.85 -1.98
C THR A 219 14.94 -9.47 -1.62
N THR A 220 14.11 -8.44 -1.65
CA THR A 220 14.46 -7.07 -1.24
C THR A 220 13.23 -6.34 -0.73
N ALA A 221 13.42 -5.54 0.32
CA ALA A 221 12.42 -4.60 0.82
C ALA A 221 12.65 -3.16 0.32
N SER A 222 13.67 -2.93 -0.49
CA SER A 222 13.91 -1.63 -1.13
C SER A 222 13.16 -1.59 -2.45
N LEU A 223 11.98 -0.97 -2.45
CA LEU A 223 11.00 -1.03 -3.54
C LEU A 223 10.49 0.38 -3.90
N PRO A 224 9.92 0.57 -5.09
CA PRO A 224 9.18 1.77 -5.45
C PRO A 224 7.74 1.72 -4.93
N LEU A 225 7.07 2.87 -4.92
CA LEU A 225 5.61 2.96 -4.96
C LEU A 225 5.15 2.77 -6.39
N ARG A 226 4.01 2.09 -6.58
CA ARG A 226 3.51 1.82 -7.93
C ARG A 226 1.99 1.83 -7.96
N TYR A 227 1.46 2.44 -9.02
CA TYR A 227 0.08 2.40 -9.46
C TYR A 227 0.04 1.77 -10.84
N GLU A 228 -0.90 0.88 -11.08
CA GLU A 228 -1.04 0.17 -12.36
C GLU A 228 -2.51 0.00 -12.69
N ILE A 229 -2.86 0.28 -13.93
CA ILE A 229 -4.17 -0.04 -14.52
C ILE A 229 -3.94 -0.72 -15.87
N THR A 230 -4.55 -1.88 -16.07
CA THR A 230 -4.33 -2.73 -17.25
C THR A 230 -5.62 -3.40 -17.69
N ASN A 231 -5.89 -3.37 -18.99
CA ASN A 231 -6.91 -4.24 -19.57
C ASN A 231 -6.30 -5.60 -19.93
N THR A 232 -6.63 -6.64 -19.19
CA THR A 232 -6.21 -8.02 -19.44
C THR A 232 -6.95 -8.65 -20.63
N SER A 233 -8.11 -8.08 -20.98
CA SER A 233 -8.87 -8.33 -22.19
C SER A 233 -9.59 -7.05 -22.61
N ALA A 234 -10.31 -7.05 -23.73
CA ALA A 234 -11.14 -5.90 -24.11
C ALA A 234 -12.23 -5.65 -23.05
N THR A 235 -12.42 -4.38 -22.71
CA THR A 235 -13.43 -3.95 -21.72
C THR A 235 -14.60 -3.24 -22.40
N ALA A 236 -15.71 -3.10 -21.69
CA ALA A 236 -16.94 -2.46 -22.23
C ALA A 236 -16.74 -0.96 -22.52
N SER A 237 -15.80 -0.29 -21.84
CA SER A 237 -15.51 1.15 -22.00
C SER A 237 -14.17 1.48 -21.37
N SER A 238 -13.64 2.66 -21.65
CA SER A 238 -12.45 3.20 -21.02
C SER A 238 -12.58 3.23 -19.48
N SER A 239 -11.44 3.22 -18.81
CA SER A 239 -11.37 3.21 -17.34
C SER A 239 -10.28 4.16 -16.84
N ARG A 240 -10.38 4.59 -15.57
CA ARG A 240 -9.41 5.49 -14.94
C ARG A 240 -9.14 5.06 -13.52
N LEU A 241 -7.85 5.00 -13.17
CA LEU A 241 -7.36 4.96 -11.80
C LEU A 241 -6.85 6.35 -11.44
N LYS A 242 -7.34 6.94 -10.37
CA LYS A 242 -6.89 8.25 -9.89
C LYS A 242 -5.79 8.09 -8.85
N GLN A 243 -4.64 8.69 -9.11
CA GLN A 243 -3.52 8.77 -8.16
C GLN A 243 -3.54 10.17 -7.52
N ILE A 244 -3.66 10.24 -6.18
CA ILE A 244 -3.80 11.51 -5.45
C ILE A 244 -2.48 11.86 -4.74
N CYS A 245 -2.16 11.18 -3.64
CA CYS A 245 -0.97 11.41 -2.83
C CYS A 245 -0.30 10.09 -2.46
N SER A 246 1.00 10.17 -2.15
CA SER A 246 1.73 9.03 -1.60
C SER A 246 2.83 9.50 -0.67
N THR A 247 3.10 8.73 0.38
CA THR A 247 4.23 8.98 1.28
C THR A 247 4.85 7.68 1.75
N VAL A 248 6.16 7.73 2.04
CA VAL A 248 6.91 6.66 2.68
C VAL A 248 7.63 7.23 3.87
N ILE A 249 7.40 6.65 5.03
CA ILE A 249 7.94 7.08 6.32
C ILE A 249 8.73 5.94 6.93
N SER A 250 9.97 6.20 7.34
CA SER A 250 10.73 5.30 8.22
C SER A 250 10.38 5.62 9.66
N GLU A 251 9.73 4.71 10.35
CA GLU A 251 9.18 4.97 11.67
C GLU A 251 10.18 4.83 12.82
N GLY A 252 11.36 4.33 12.55
CA GLY A 252 12.48 4.30 13.49
C GLY A 252 13.52 5.40 13.23
N GLY A 253 13.16 6.47 12.49
CA GLY A 253 14.11 7.43 11.97
C GLY A 253 14.90 6.86 10.78
N TYR A 254 15.90 7.57 10.31
CA TYR A 254 16.75 7.15 9.21
C TYR A 254 18.18 7.54 9.47
N GLU A 255 19.12 6.62 9.32
CA GLU A 255 20.54 6.86 9.46
C GLU A 255 21.20 6.86 8.08
N LEU A 256 21.92 7.94 7.78
CA LEU A 256 22.78 7.98 6.60
C LEU A 256 23.99 7.08 6.88
N ARG A 257 23.88 5.83 6.47
CA ARG A 257 25.02 4.91 6.43
C ARG A 257 25.69 5.11 5.09
N GLY A 258 27.02 5.28 5.07
CA GLY A 258 27.79 5.33 3.82
C GLY A 258 27.55 4.09 2.96
N LEU A 259 28.24 3.98 1.82
CA LEU A 259 28.11 2.83 0.92
C LEU A 259 28.20 1.52 1.71
N GLN A 260 27.10 0.79 1.78
CA GLN A 260 27.11 -0.58 2.28
C GLN A 260 27.84 -1.41 1.21
N GLN A 261 29.02 -1.88 1.53
CA GLN A 261 29.65 -2.92 0.74
C GLN A 261 28.92 -4.23 1.00
N ALA A 262 28.41 -4.83 -0.07
CA ALA A 262 27.88 -6.18 -0.04
C ALA A 262 29.02 -7.19 -0.05
#